data_52971b4e09c3ea0820850896ced9d802
#
_entry.id   52971b4e09c3ea0820850896ced9d802
#
_cell.length_a   1.000
_cell.length_b   1.000
_cell.length_c   1.000
_cell.angle_alpha   90.00
_cell.angle_beta   90.00
_cell.angle_gamma   90.00
#
_symmetry.space_group_name_H-M   'P 1'
#
loop_
_entity.id
_entity.type
_entity.pdbx_description
1 polymer ?
#
loop_
_entity_poly.entity_id
_entity_poly.type
_entity_poly.pdbx_seq_one_letter_code
_entity_poly.pdbx_strand_id
1 'polypeptide(L)'
;GGTMMVDGNLIQGGQNIFFAQLASSNVAHFSADATRYFSGEFIFMIFGLPGAALAMYRCAKPEKKKAAGGLLLSAALASMFTGITEPIEFSFLFVAPMLFAVQVILAGSAYMIAHILNIAVGLTFSGGLLDLVIFGVLQGNAKTSWLRIIPAGIVYFLLYYFIFSFLIKKFDLKTPGREDDDEETKLYTKADVNARKAEAKEGERQSQTAANDNRSAAIAKGMGGRKNITSVDCCATRLRCSIEDPSLVNEKLLKSTGAVGVIVKGQGIQIIYGPQVTVIKSELESYLAEEHEEEAETATAGSGENEHGKEIAESGGNHILYSPFEGILKPITEAPDEAFASKAMGDG
;
A
#
# COMPACT_ATOMS: atom_id res chain seq x y z
N GLY A 1 22.10 7.43 -6.32
CA GLY A 1 23.07 6.75 -5.44
C GLY A 1 24.48 6.96 -5.96
N GLY A 2 25.40 7.17 -5.04
CA GLY A 2 26.81 7.34 -5.37
C GLY A 2 27.49 6.03 -5.78
N THR A 3 28.73 6.14 -6.22
CA THR A 3 29.65 5.03 -6.46
C THR A 3 30.82 5.11 -5.51
N MET A 4 31.37 3.96 -5.10
CA MET A 4 32.52 3.89 -4.19
C MET A 4 33.36 2.66 -4.54
N MET A 5 34.68 2.79 -4.42
CA MET A 5 35.60 1.65 -4.50
C MET A 5 35.64 0.93 -3.15
N VAL A 6 35.37 -0.36 -3.14
CA VAL A 6 35.49 -1.25 -1.99
C VAL A 6 36.28 -2.48 -2.42
N ASP A 7 37.40 -2.75 -1.77
CA ASP A 7 38.32 -3.85 -2.07
C ASP A 7 38.68 -3.97 -3.57
N GLY A 8 38.89 -2.85 -4.24
CA GLY A 8 39.27 -2.80 -5.67
C GLY A 8 38.10 -2.89 -6.64
N ASN A 9 36.86 -3.08 -6.17
CA ASN A 9 35.66 -3.12 -7.00
C ASN A 9 34.87 -1.81 -6.92
N LEU A 10 34.37 -1.33 -8.05
CA LEU A 10 33.49 -0.16 -8.11
C LEU A 10 32.05 -0.60 -7.81
N ILE A 11 31.53 -0.20 -6.65
CA ILE A 11 30.19 -0.53 -6.19
C ILE A 11 29.28 0.69 -6.36
N GLN A 12 28.06 0.47 -6.86
CA GLN A 12 27.05 1.50 -7.06
C GLN A 12 25.82 1.28 -6.18
N GLY A 13 25.30 2.37 -5.60
CA GLY A 13 24.12 2.37 -4.74
C GLY A 13 24.46 2.27 -3.26
N GLY A 14 23.78 3.10 -2.42
CA GLY A 14 24.11 3.23 -1.00
C GLY A 14 24.05 1.91 -0.23
N GLN A 15 23.00 1.12 -0.43
CA GLN A 15 22.83 -0.17 0.23
C GLN A 15 23.88 -1.20 -0.24
N ASN A 16 24.16 -1.27 -1.53
CA ASN A 16 25.18 -2.17 -2.07
C ASN A 16 26.58 -1.81 -1.54
N ILE A 17 26.89 -0.51 -1.44
CA ILE A 17 28.15 -0.01 -0.87
C ILE A 17 28.24 -0.44 0.61
N PHE A 18 27.17 -0.26 1.38
CA PHE A 18 27.12 -0.68 2.78
C PHE A 18 27.40 -2.17 2.93
N PHE A 19 26.71 -3.04 2.17
CA PHE A 19 26.93 -4.49 2.24
C PHE A 19 28.31 -4.93 1.75
N ALA A 20 28.87 -4.28 0.73
CA ALA A 20 30.25 -4.52 0.32
C ALA A 20 31.25 -4.14 1.43
N GLN A 21 31.03 -3.01 2.10
CA GLN A 21 31.84 -2.59 3.25
C GLN A 21 31.67 -3.53 4.47
N LEU A 22 30.46 -4.04 4.68
CA LEU A 22 30.16 -5.01 5.74
C LEU A 22 30.92 -6.32 5.55
N ALA A 23 31.05 -6.78 4.30
CA ALA A 23 31.79 -7.98 3.93
C ALA A 23 33.32 -7.79 3.97
N SER A 24 33.80 -6.53 3.90
CA SER A 24 35.21 -6.21 3.88
C SER A 24 35.83 -6.19 5.28
N SER A 25 37.00 -6.82 5.42
CA SER A 25 37.81 -6.74 6.64
C SER A 25 38.62 -5.45 6.77
N ASN A 26 38.78 -4.69 5.67
CA ASN A 26 39.68 -3.55 5.60
C ASN A 26 39.02 -2.19 5.92
N VAL A 27 37.67 -2.20 6.14
CA VAL A 27 36.90 -0.98 6.39
C VAL A 27 36.88 -0.66 7.88
N ALA A 28 37.48 0.46 8.25
CA ALA A 28 37.52 0.94 9.63
C ALA A 28 36.24 1.63 10.07
N HIS A 29 35.54 2.35 9.15
CA HIS A 29 34.27 3.02 9.37
C HIS A 29 33.43 2.93 8.10
N PHE A 30 32.15 2.61 8.23
CA PHE A 30 31.24 2.57 7.10
C PHE A 30 30.98 3.98 6.56
N SER A 31 30.65 4.09 5.29
CA SER A 31 30.43 5.36 4.64
C SER A 31 29.10 5.99 5.05
N ALA A 32 29.17 7.12 5.76
CA ALA A 32 27.98 7.91 6.08
C ALA A 32 27.33 8.51 4.81
N ASP A 33 28.11 8.76 3.74
CA ASP A 33 27.58 9.17 2.44
C ASP A 33 26.74 8.09 1.78
N ALA A 34 27.13 6.82 1.91
CA ALA A 34 26.36 5.69 1.39
C ALA A 34 25.08 5.45 2.20
N THR A 35 25.16 5.60 3.54
CA THR A 35 24.06 5.30 4.46
C THR A 35 23.13 6.49 4.73
N ARG A 36 23.44 7.69 4.21
CA ARG A 36 22.67 8.93 4.44
C ARG A 36 21.19 8.85 4.08
N TYR A 37 20.83 7.94 3.19
CA TYR A 37 19.46 7.77 2.73
C TYR A 37 18.61 6.86 3.64
N PHE A 38 19.22 6.21 4.64
CA PHE A 38 18.51 5.29 5.54
C PHE A 38 18.94 5.36 7.02
N SER A 39 20.14 5.84 7.37
CA SER A 39 20.55 5.91 8.79
C SER A 39 19.69 6.85 9.65
N GLY A 40 18.98 7.81 9.04
CA GLY A 40 18.06 8.70 9.76
C GLY A 40 16.80 8.02 10.29
N GLU A 41 16.40 6.89 9.69
CA GLU A 41 15.22 6.12 10.09
C GLU A 41 15.30 5.68 11.55
N PHE A 42 16.46 5.23 12.00
CA PHE A 42 16.67 4.79 13.38
C PHE A 42 16.37 5.89 14.41
N ILE A 43 16.57 7.17 14.06
CA ILE A 43 16.30 8.29 14.97
C ILE A 43 14.78 8.51 15.12
N PHE A 44 14.04 8.62 14.01
CA PHE A 44 12.62 8.97 14.13
C PHE A 44 11.70 7.75 14.34
N MET A 45 12.05 6.57 13.82
CA MET A 45 11.23 5.37 14.00
C MET A 45 11.34 4.79 15.41
N ILE A 46 12.55 4.78 15.98
CA ILE A 46 12.77 4.22 17.33
C ILE A 46 12.40 5.23 18.41
N PHE A 47 12.59 6.52 18.20
CA PHE A 47 12.40 7.55 19.22
C PHE A 47 11.28 8.54 18.86
N GLY A 48 11.30 9.13 17.67
CA GLY A 48 10.38 10.20 17.28
C GLY A 48 8.92 9.76 17.32
N LEU A 49 8.57 8.69 16.60
CA LEU A 49 7.19 8.20 16.53
C LEU A 49 6.64 7.70 17.87
N PRO A 50 7.40 7.01 18.74
CA PRO A 50 6.99 6.79 20.13
C PRO A 50 6.72 8.07 20.91
N GLY A 51 7.49 9.15 20.66
CA GLY A 51 7.20 10.48 21.22
C GLY A 51 5.86 11.06 20.75
N ALA A 52 5.56 10.91 19.44
CA ALA A 52 4.26 11.28 18.87
C ALA A 52 3.11 10.48 19.49
N ALA A 53 3.30 9.15 19.63
CA ALA A 53 2.31 8.28 20.28
C ALA A 53 2.01 8.70 21.71
N LEU A 54 3.06 9.02 22.50
CA LEU A 54 2.90 9.51 23.85
C LEU A 54 2.16 10.87 23.89
N ALA A 55 2.43 11.76 22.94
CA ALA A 55 1.72 13.03 22.81
C ALA A 55 0.23 12.83 22.54
N MET A 56 -0.13 11.97 21.58
CA MET A 56 -1.52 11.64 21.29
C MET A 56 -2.22 11.01 22.51
N TYR A 57 -1.58 10.04 23.16
CA TYR A 57 -2.09 9.41 24.38
C TYR A 57 -2.35 10.43 25.51
N ARG A 58 -1.41 11.37 25.74
CA ARG A 58 -1.56 12.40 26.78
C ARG A 58 -2.69 13.37 26.48
N CYS A 59 -2.97 13.61 25.20
CA CYS A 59 -4.04 14.50 24.75
C CYS A 59 -5.40 13.81 24.64
N ALA A 60 -5.48 12.47 24.74
CA ALA A 60 -6.73 11.72 24.68
C ALA A 60 -7.70 12.07 25.83
N LYS A 61 -9.01 12.03 25.55
CA LYS A 61 -10.08 12.19 26.55
C LYS A 61 -9.98 11.10 27.62
N PRO A 62 -10.24 11.41 28.91
CA PRO A 62 -10.11 10.42 29.99
C PRO A 62 -10.84 9.11 29.74
N GLU A 63 -12.06 9.19 29.19
CA GLU A 63 -12.95 8.06 28.93
C GLU A 63 -12.38 7.10 27.88
N LYS A 64 -11.76 7.65 26.81
CA LYS A 64 -11.18 6.90 25.69
C LYS A 64 -9.69 6.57 25.87
N LYS A 65 -9.07 7.08 26.93
CA LYS A 65 -7.61 7.01 27.14
C LYS A 65 -7.08 5.59 27.23
N LYS A 66 -7.83 4.68 27.85
CA LYS A 66 -7.42 3.27 27.99
C LYS A 66 -7.37 2.56 26.63
N ALA A 67 -8.40 2.74 25.82
CA ALA A 67 -8.47 2.15 24.48
C ALA A 67 -7.38 2.75 23.55
N ALA A 68 -7.31 4.09 23.48
CA ALA A 68 -6.28 4.78 22.70
C ALA A 68 -4.86 4.42 23.15
N GLY A 69 -4.64 4.24 24.47
CA GLY A 69 -3.33 3.86 25.02
C GLY A 69 -2.85 2.49 24.51
N GLY A 70 -3.72 1.50 24.49
CA GLY A 70 -3.39 0.16 23.98
C GLY A 70 -3.02 0.19 22.49
N LEU A 71 -3.84 0.88 21.70
CA LEU A 71 -3.63 1.04 20.26
C LEU A 71 -2.32 1.80 19.94
N LEU A 72 -2.12 2.94 20.56
CA LEU A 72 -0.92 3.77 20.34
C LEU A 72 0.36 3.10 20.84
N LEU A 73 0.29 2.35 21.95
CA LEU A 73 1.43 1.58 22.45
C LEU A 73 1.82 0.48 21.48
N SER A 74 0.87 -0.30 20.97
CA SER A 74 1.16 -1.35 20.00
C SER A 74 1.74 -0.81 18.71
N ALA A 75 1.21 0.31 18.20
CA ALA A 75 1.73 0.98 17.00
C ALA A 75 3.14 1.56 17.23
N ALA A 76 3.40 2.16 18.41
CA ALA A 76 4.72 2.66 18.78
C ALA A 76 5.75 1.53 18.91
N LEU A 77 5.37 0.39 19.49
CA LEU A 77 6.24 -0.79 19.57
C LEU A 77 6.53 -1.38 18.19
N ALA A 78 5.55 -1.44 17.29
CA ALA A 78 5.76 -1.87 15.92
C ALA A 78 6.79 -0.97 15.21
N SER A 79 6.63 0.35 15.28
CA SER A 79 7.60 1.30 14.73
C SER A 79 8.99 1.12 15.35
N MET A 80 9.08 1.03 16.67
CA MET A 80 10.35 0.95 17.40
C MET A 80 11.10 -0.35 17.11
N PHE A 81 10.43 -1.52 17.18
CA PHE A 81 11.11 -2.80 17.01
C PHE A 81 11.34 -3.18 15.55
N THR A 82 10.33 -3.05 14.72
CA THR A 82 10.37 -3.53 13.33
C THR A 82 10.53 -2.42 12.29
N GLY A 83 10.38 -1.14 12.68
CA GLY A 83 10.36 -0.02 11.75
C GLY A 83 9.10 0.07 10.89
N ILE A 84 8.01 -0.66 11.24
CA ILE A 84 6.72 -0.56 10.56
C ILE A 84 5.98 0.66 11.11
N THR A 85 5.92 1.74 10.33
CA THR A 85 5.39 3.04 10.78
C THR A 85 3.93 3.26 10.44
N GLU A 86 3.38 2.50 9.48
CA GLU A 86 2.02 2.68 8.97
C GLU A 86 0.94 2.69 10.07
N PRO A 87 0.96 1.80 11.08
CA PRO A 87 -0.10 1.83 12.10
C PRO A 87 -0.15 3.14 12.87
N ILE A 88 1.01 3.74 13.18
CA ILE A 88 1.06 5.01 13.90
C ILE A 88 0.84 6.20 12.97
N GLU A 89 1.41 6.20 11.77
CA GLU A 89 1.24 7.29 10.80
C GLU A 89 -0.21 7.40 10.31
N PHE A 90 -0.87 6.29 10.02
CA PHE A 90 -2.28 6.30 9.62
C PHE A 90 -3.22 6.76 10.73
N SER A 91 -2.82 6.59 12.00
CA SER A 91 -3.60 7.08 13.12
C SER A 91 -3.78 8.61 13.13
N PHE A 92 -2.91 9.36 12.47
CA PHE A 92 -3.01 10.82 12.36
C PHE A 92 -3.03 11.35 10.93
N LEU A 93 -2.55 10.60 9.94
CA LEU A 93 -2.53 11.03 8.53
C LEU A 93 -3.91 11.45 8.03
N PHE A 94 -4.94 10.66 8.31
CA PHE A 94 -6.29 10.88 7.78
C PHE A 94 -7.11 11.87 8.61
N VAL A 95 -6.86 11.94 9.92
CA VAL A 95 -7.65 12.77 10.83
C VAL A 95 -6.98 14.11 11.16
N ALA A 96 -5.68 14.20 10.96
CA ALA A 96 -4.86 15.38 11.25
C ALA A 96 -3.70 15.52 10.25
N PRO A 97 -3.94 15.79 8.95
CA PRO A 97 -2.89 15.84 7.92
C PRO A 97 -1.75 16.81 8.22
N MET A 98 -2.02 17.84 9.03
CA MET A 98 -1.00 18.79 9.47
C MET A 98 0.08 18.11 10.35
N LEU A 99 -0.29 17.12 11.17
CA LEU A 99 0.69 16.34 11.93
C LEU A 99 1.57 15.49 11.02
N PHE A 100 1.00 14.97 9.93
CA PHE A 100 1.77 14.25 8.93
C PHE A 100 2.77 15.16 8.20
N ALA A 101 2.38 16.38 7.86
CA ALA A 101 3.31 17.35 7.27
C ALA A 101 4.49 17.65 8.20
N VAL A 102 4.23 17.79 9.51
CA VAL A 102 5.28 17.93 10.52
C VAL A 102 6.15 16.68 10.63
N GLN A 103 5.54 15.48 10.59
CA GLN A 103 6.26 14.21 10.55
C GLN A 103 7.26 14.16 9.39
N VAL A 104 6.85 14.52 8.18
CA VAL A 104 7.72 14.53 6.99
C VAL A 104 8.92 15.47 7.17
N ILE A 105 8.69 16.65 7.73
CA ILE A 105 9.78 17.62 7.99
C ILE A 105 10.76 17.08 9.05
N LEU A 106 10.25 16.54 10.13
CA LEU A 106 11.07 15.98 11.21
C LEU A 106 11.83 14.74 10.73
N ALA A 107 11.20 13.84 9.99
CA ALA A 107 11.85 12.68 9.39
C ALA A 107 12.95 13.10 8.43
N GLY A 108 12.69 14.04 7.51
CA GLY A 108 13.72 14.58 6.62
C GLY A 108 14.91 15.19 7.36
N SER A 109 14.65 15.93 8.46
CA SER A 109 15.71 16.48 9.31
C SER A 109 16.51 15.39 10.03
N ALA A 110 15.92 14.24 10.37
CA ALA A 110 16.61 13.13 11.01
C ALA A 110 17.68 12.53 10.10
N TYR A 111 17.41 12.39 8.79
CA TYR A 111 18.42 11.95 7.82
C TYR A 111 19.60 12.94 7.74
N MET A 112 19.32 14.24 7.73
CA MET A 112 20.35 15.28 7.74
C MET A 112 21.20 15.19 9.01
N ILE A 113 20.59 15.07 10.19
CA ILE A 113 21.29 14.97 11.48
C ILE A 113 22.11 13.68 11.56
N ALA A 114 21.57 12.55 11.11
CA ALA A 114 22.32 11.30 11.05
C ALA A 114 23.59 11.43 10.22
N HIS A 115 23.50 12.09 9.06
CA HIS A 115 24.64 12.33 8.20
C HIS A 115 25.66 13.28 8.85
N ILE A 116 25.24 14.41 9.42
CA ILE A 116 26.11 15.36 10.13
C ILE A 116 26.83 14.68 11.29
N LEU A 117 26.14 13.80 12.02
CA LEU A 117 26.72 13.04 13.13
C LEU A 117 27.58 11.86 12.66
N ASN A 118 27.81 11.69 11.36
CA ASN A 118 28.57 10.59 10.78
C ASN A 118 28.07 9.22 11.26
N ILE A 119 26.74 9.04 11.35
CA ILE A 119 26.11 7.77 11.66
C ILE A 119 26.04 6.94 10.39
N ALA A 120 26.59 5.73 10.43
CA ALA A 120 26.71 4.86 9.27
C ALA A 120 26.17 3.46 9.60
N VAL A 121 24.88 3.39 9.96
CA VAL A 121 24.16 2.14 10.22
C VAL A 121 23.40 1.75 8.98
N GLY A 122 23.56 0.50 8.55
CA GLY A 122 22.80 -0.08 7.43
C GLY A 122 21.46 -0.63 7.86
N LEU A 123 20.67 -1.05 6.88
CA LEU A 123 19.43 -1.76 7.11
C LEU A 123 19.16 -2.78 5.99
N THR A 124 18.36 -3.79 6.28
CA THR A 124 17.82 -4.72 5.29
C THR A 124 16.35 -4.47 5.04
N PHE A 125 15.58 -4.34 6.11
CA PHE A 125 14.14 -4.21 6.06
C PHE A 125 13.67 -2.79 6.37
N SER A 126 14.02 -2.24 7.54
CA SER A 126 13.56 -0.94 7.99
C SER A 126 14.38 -0.42 9.18
N GLY A 127 14.27 0.90 9.47
CA GLY A 127 15.00 1.58 10.54
C GLY A 127 14.55 1.26 11.97
N GLY A 128 14.14 0.02 12.25
CA GLY A 128 13.78 -0.45 13.57
C GLY A 128 14.96 -0.95 14.42
N LEU A 129 14.65 -1.28 15.69
CA LEU A 129 15.65 -1.75 16.65
C LEU A 129 16.33 -3.04 16.19
N LEU A 130 15.65 -3.91 15.45
CA LEU A 130 16.23 -5.17 14.95
C LEU A 130 17.42 -4.87 14.02
N ASP A 131 17.23 -4.02 13.01
CA ASP A 131 18.32 -3.67 12.11
C ASP A 131 19.40 -2.81 12.78
N LEU A 132 19.02 -1.95 13.74
CA LEU A 132 19.99 -1.22 14.55
C LEU A 132 20.92 -2.17 15.33
N VAL A 133 20.39 -3.24 15.91
CA VAL A 133 21.21 -4.23 16.63
C VAL A 133 22.14 -4.96 15.66
N ILE A 134 21.62 -5.45 14.52
CA ILE A 134 22.40 -6.27 13.58
C ILE A 134 23.47 -5.43 12.87
N PHE A 135 23.12 -4.26 12.35
CA PHE A 135 23.98 -3.45 11.49
C PHE A 135 24.64 -2.26 12.21
N GLY A 136 24.22 -1.97 13.44
CA GLY A 136 24.79 -0.92 14.27
C GLY A 136 25.59 -1.50 15.44
N VAL A 137 24.89 -2.09 16.39
CA VAL A 137 25.48 -2.54 17.67
C VAL A 137 26.50 -3.66 17.47
N LEU A 138 26.12 -4.73 16.76
CA LEU A 138 26.99 -5.90 16.52
C LEU A 138 28.21 -5.56 15.65
N GLN A 139 28.11 -4.55 14.79
CA GLN A 139 29.28 -4.09 14.00
C GLN A 139 30.24 -3.20 14.79
N GLY A 140 29.81 -2.73 15.96
CA GLY A 140 30.59 -1.90 16.85
C GLY A 140 30.53 -0.40 16.51
N ASN A 141 30.69 0.42 17.55
CA ASN A 141 30.57 1.87 17.41
C ASN A 141 31.70 2.50 16.58
N ALA A 142 32.85 1.88 16.53
CA ALA A 142 33.96 2.35 15.69
C ALA A 142 33.61 2.36 14.20
N LYS A 143 32.88 1.33 13.73
CA LYS A 143 32.46 1.22 12.32
C LYS A 143 31.21 2.00 12.00
N THR A 144 30.29 2.20 12.93
CA THR A 144 28.91 2.65 12.64
C THR A 144 28.53 3.97 13.30
N SER A 145 29.26 4.41 14.34
CA SER A 145 28.89 5.55 15.20
C SER A 145 27.48 5.48 15.79
N TRP A 146 26.93 4.25 15.99
CA TRP A 146 25.54 4.04 16.41
C TRP A 146 25.20 4.67 17.76
N LEU A 147 26.15 4.81 18.69
CA LEU A 147 25.90 5.44 19.98
C LEU A 147 25.40 6.89 19.85
N ARG A 148 25.66 7.57 18.73
CA ARG A 148 25.20 8.93 18.46
C ARG A 148 23.69 8.98 18.16
N ILE A 149 23.08 7.84 17.82
CA ILE A 149 21.63 7.73 17.63
C ILE A 149 20.89 7.99 18.95
N ILE A 150 21.45 7.57 20.08
CA ILE A 150 20.78 7.68 21.39
C ILE A 150 20.52 9.15 21.78
N PRO A 151 21.52 10.05 21.87
CA PRO A 151 21.26 11.45 22.22
C PRO A 151 20.41 12.17 21.16
N ALA A 152 20.66 11.90 19.86
CA ALA A 152 19.84 12.44 18.79
C ALA A 152 18.37 11.96 18.93
N GLY A 153 18.17 10.68 19.19
CA GLY A 153 16.85 10.08 19.38
C GLY A 153 16.09 10.67 20.57
N ILE A 154 16.76 10.90 21.71
CA ILE A 154 16.15 11.56 22.87
C ILE A 154 15.66 12.96 22.51
N VAL A 155 16.46 13.73 21.78
CA VAL A 155 16.06 15.06 21.30
C VAL A 155 14.84 14.96 20.39
N TYR A 156 14.84 14.01 19.45
CA TYR A 156 13.70 13.79 18.54
C TYR A 156 12.45 13.31 19.28
N PHE A 157 12.58 12.42 20.26
CA PHE A 157 11.45 12.03 21.10
C PHE A 157 10.78 13.25 21.76
N LEU A 158 11.59 14.15 22.34
CA LEU A 158 11.08 15.36 22.97
C LEU A 158 10.47 16.33 21.95
N LEU A 159 11.12 16.52 20.77
CA LEU A 159 10.60 17.38 19.71
C LEU A 159 9.23 16.87 19.23
N TYR A 160 9.11 15.58 18.92
CA TYR A 160 7.84 14.99 18.53
C TYR A 160 6.78 15.13 19.61
N TYR A 161 7.14 14.82 20.86
CA TYR A 161 6.20 14.92 21.98
C TYR A 161 5.67 16.34 22.16
N PHE A 162 6.54 17.34 22.18
CA PHE A 162 6.10 18.72 22.43
C PHE A 162 5.38 19.33 21.22
N ILE A 163 5.87 19.13 20.01
CA ILE A 163 5.25 19.67 18.80
C ILE A 163 3.87 19.03 18.57
N PHE A 164 3.76 17.72 18.67
CA PHE A 164 2.47 17.02 18.51
C PHE A 164 1.49 17.43 19.62
N SER A 165 1.92 17.46 20.89
CA SER A 165 1.06 17.90 22.00
C SER A 165 0.56 19.33 21.81
N PHE A 166 1.43 20.24 21.35
CA PHE A 166 1.08 21.63 21.09
C PHE A 166 0.05 21.75 19.95
N LEU A 167 0.31 21.09 18.82
CA LEU A 167 -0.56 21.16 17.66
C LEU A 167 -1.93 20.52 17.93
N ILE A 168 -1.95 19.34 18.56
CA ILE A 168 -3.20 18.65 18.92
C ILE A 168 -4.09 19.55 19.80
N LYS A 169 -3.51 20.19 20.81
CA LYS A 169 -4.26 21.06 21.72
C LYS A 169 -4.67 22.38 21.06
N LYS A 170 -3.77 23.00 20.29
CA LYS A 170 -4.01 24.31 19.67
C LYS A 170 -5.09 24.27 18.59
N PHE A 171 -5.11 23.21 17.80
CA PHE A 171 -6.03 23.06 16.66
C PHE A 171 -7.16 22.05 16.92
N ASP A 172 -7.28 21.57 18.14
CA ASP A 172 -8.28 20.56 18.58
C ASP A 172 -8.34 19.35 17.61
N LEU A 173 -7.16 18.82 17.24
CA LEU A 173 -7.07 17.74 16.27
C LEU A 173 -7.67 16.45 16.83
N LYS A 174 -8.47 15.75 16.03
CA LYS A 174 -9.19 14.52 16.39
C LYS A 174 -8.32 13.28 16.28
N THR A 175 -7.18 13.28 16.98
CA THR A 175 -6.28 12.11 17.05
C THR A 175 -6.90 10.98 17.90
N PRO A 176 -6.35 9.73 17.87
CA PRO A 176 -6.92 8.61 18.63
C PRO A 176 -7.19 8.97 20.10
N GLY A 177 -8.43 8.71 20.53
CA GLY A 177 -8.94 9.07 21.85
C GLY A 177 -9.45 10.52 21.99
N ARG A 178 -9.49 11.29 20.89
CA ARG A 178 -10.10 12.64 20.84
C ARG A 178 -11.27 12.73 19.85
N GLU A 179 -11.66 11.60 19.29
CA GLU A 179 -12.84 11.50 18.42
C GLU A 179 -14.11 11.96 19.15
N ASP A 180 -15.14 12.34 18.40
CA ASP A 180 -16.43 12.71 18.97
C ASP A 180 -17.08 11.51 19.69
N ASP A 181 -18.04 11.75 20.59
CA ASP A 181 -18.48 10.77 21.59
C ASP A 181 -19.19 9.53 20.96
N ASP A 182 -19.67 9.66 19.72
CA ASP A 182 -20.32 8.59 18.97
C ASP A 182 -19.34 7.70 18.18
N GLU A 183 -18.04 8.02 18.18
CA GLU A 183 -17.03 7.24 17.46
C GLU A 183 -16.15 6.40 18.40
N GLU A 184 -16.01 5.10 18.10
CA GLU A 184 -15.09 4.22 18.82
C GLU A 184 -13.63 4.57 18.49
N THR A 185 -12.77 4.53 19.50
CA THR A 185 -11.32 4.72 19.33
C THR A 185 -10.71 3.51 18.62
N LYS A 186 -10.43 3.65 17.33
CA LYS A 186 -9.79 2.59 16.50
C LYS A 186 -8.55 3.12 15.81
N LEU A 187 -7.54 2.25 15.63
CA LEU A 187 -6.52 2.47 14.62
C LEU A 187 -7.12 2.07 13.28
N TYR A 188 -7.16 3.03 12.36
CA TYR A 188 -7.65 2.76 11.02
C TYR A 188 -6.68 1.83 10.30
N THR A 189 -7.06 0.56 10.15
CA THR A 189 -6.38 -0.36 9.25
C THR A 189 -6.90 -0.17 7.83
N LYS A 190 -6.16 -0.66 6.83
CA LYS A 190 -6.63 -0.67 5.44
C LYS A 190 -7.97 -1.43 5.30
N ALA A 191 -8.21 -2.42 6.16
CA ALA A 191 -9.46 -3.16 6.26
C ALA A 191 -10.60 -2.28 6.81
N ASP A 192 -10.33 -1.46 7.84
CA ASP A 192 -11.33 -0.56 8.43
C ASP A 192 -11.72 0.58 7.49
N VAL A 193 -10.75 1.10 6.74
CA VAL A 193 -11.02 2.08 5.67
C VAL A 193 -11.87 1.46 4.56
N ASN A 194 -11.62 0.19 4.23
CA ASN A 194 -12.42 -0.53 3.24
C ASN A 194 -13.81 -0.91 3.80
N ALA A 195 -13.92 -1.28 5.09
CA ALA A 195 -15.19 -1.54 5.76
C ALA A 195 -16.04 -0.26 5.92
N ARG A 196 -15.46 0.86 6.35
CA ARG A 196 -16.14 2.18 6.36
C ARG A 196 -16.51 2.66 4.97
N LYS A 197 -15.68 2.38 3.96
CA LYS A 197 -16.07 2.62 2.56
C LYS A 197 -17.20 1.70 2.12
N ALA A 198 -17.32 0.50 2.68
CA ALA A 198 -18.44 -0.40 2.43
C ALA A 198 -19.71 0.05 3.18
N GLU A 199 -19.61 0.47 4.45
CA GLU A 199 -20.75 0.97 5.24
C GLU A 199 -21.23 2.36 4.78
N ALA A 200 -20.30 3.27 4.43
CA ALA A 200 -20.64 4.53 3.76
C ALA A 200 -21.24 4.28 2.37
N LYS A 201 -20.80 3.21 1.68
CA LYS A 201 -21.42 2.76 0.43
C LYS A 201 -22.81 2.17 0.62
N GLU A 202 -23.15 1.61 1.77
CA GLU A 202 -24.54 1.15 2.03
C GLU A 202 -25.51 2.30 2.31
N GLY A 203 -25.06 3.36 3.01
CA GLY A 203 -25.86 4.60 3.21
C GLY A 203 -25.94 5.48 1.96
N GLU A 204 -24.90 5.50 1.14
CA GLU A 204 -24.82 6.23 -0.14
C GLU A 204 -25.28 5.39 -1.34
N ARG A 205 -25.37 4.06 -1.21
CA ARG A 205 -25.84 3.16 -2.28
C ARG A 205 -27.26 3.45 -2.75
N GLN A 206 -28.12 3.99 -1.91
CA GLN A 206 -29.45 4.43 -2.35
C GLN A 206 -29.45 5.73 -3.17
N SER A 207 -28.37 6.53 -3.14
CA SER A 207 -28.28 7.77 -3.92
C SER A 207 -27.20 7.74 -5.02
N GLN A 208 -26.22 6.84 -4.93
CA GLN A 208 -25.09 6.76 -5.88
C GLN A 208 -25.16 5.59 -6.87
N THR A 209 -25.96 4.55 -6.61
CA THR A 209 -26.22 3.49 -7.60
C THR A 209 -26.76 4.08 -8.89
N ALA A 210 -27.72 4.98 -8.82
CA ALA A 210 -28.25 5.66 -10.02
C ALA A 210 -27.25 6.59 -10.76
N ALA A 211 -26.23 7.10 -10.05
CA ALA A 211 -25.23 7.99 -10.67
C ALA A 211 -24.01 7.19 -11.22
N ASN A 212 -23.62 6.09 -10.57
CA ASN A 212 -22.52 5.24 -11.02
C ASN A 212 -22.93 4.30 -12.14
N ASP A 213 -24.16 3.78 -12.12
CA ASP A 213 -24.76 3.02 -13.22
C ASP A 213 -24.87 3.90 -14.48
N ASN A 214 -25.26 5.16 -14.32
CA ASN A 214 -25.25 6.14 -15.40
C ASN A 214 -23.83 6.42 -15.96
N ARG A 215 -22.78 6.42 -15.10
CA ARG A 215 -21.41 6.62 -15.55
C ARG A 215 -20.85 5.40 -16.27
N SER A 216 -21.03 4.20 -15.72
CA SER A 216 -20.58 2.95 -16.33
C SER A 216 -21.35 2.67 -17.63
N ALA A 217 -22.66 2.94 -17.65
CA ALA A 217 -23.47 2.90 -18.86
C ALA A 217 -22.98 3.91 -19.93
N ALA A 218 -22.64 5.13 -19.53
CA ALA A 218 -22.11 6.14 -20.45
C ALA A 218 -20.73 5.76 -20.99
N ILE A 219 -19.87 5.14 -20.18
CA ILE A 219 -18.55 4.62 -20.59
C ILE A 219 -18.74 3.48 -21.59
N ALA A 220 -19.57 2.49 -21.27
CA ALA A 220 -19.87 1.38 -22.17
C ALA A 220 -20.46 1.85 -23.49
N LYS A 221 -21.45 2.76 -23.45
CA LYS A 221 -22.03 3.39 -24.65
C LYS A 221 -21.01 4.20 -25.44
N GLY A 222 -20.10 4.90 -24.75
CA GLY A 222 -19.03 5.67 -25.36
C GLY A 222 -17.98 4.80 -26.07
N MET A 223 -17.83 3.56 -25.68
CA MET A 223 -17.00 2.55 -26.36
C MET A 223 -17.73 1.77 -27.47
N GLY A 224 -18.93 2.15 -27.80
CA GLY A 224 -19.73 1.50 -28.87
C GLY A 224 -20.72 0.46 -28.37
N GLY A 225 -20.96 0.39 -27.05
CA GLY A 225 -21.85 -0.56 -26.40
C GLY A 225 -21.12 -1.79 -25.84
N ARG A 226 -21.81 -2.55 -25.01
CA ARG A 226 -21.26 -3.74 -24.31
C ARG A 226 -20.68 -4.77 -25.27
N LYS A 227 -21.40 -5.08 -26.35
CA LYS A 227 -20.98 -6.10 -27.34
C LYS A 227 -19.69 -5.71 -28.08
N ASN A 228 -19.32 -4.43 -28.05
CA ASN A 228 -18.08 -3.93 -28.65
C ASN A 228 -16.87 -4.04 -27.71
N ILE A 229 -17.08 -4.33 -26.41
CA ILE A 229 -16.01 -4.39 -25.42
C ILE A 229 -15.62 -5.86 -25.20
N THR A 230 -14.39 -6.20 -25.56
CA THR A 230 -13.85 -7.58 -25.44
C THR A 230 -13.02 -7.78 -24.17
N SER A 231 -12.39 -6.73 -23.65
CA SER A 231 -11.65 -6.80 -22.40
C SER A 231 -11.55 -5.44 -21.73
N VAL A 232 -11.46 -5.43 -20.39
CA VAL A 232 -11.29 -4.23 -19.57
C VAL A 232 -10.11 -4.44 -18.64
N ASP A 233 -9.12 -3.54 -18.71
CA ASP A 233 -7.96 -3.51 -17.83
C ASP A 233 -7.60 -2.07 -17.47
N CYS A 234 -6.70 -1.85 -16.53
CA CYS A 234 -6.22 -0.51 -16.20
C CYS A 234 -4.74 -0.51 -15.78
N CYS A 235 -4.11 0.64 -15.96
CA CYS A 235 -2.84 0.95 -15.28
C CYS A 235 -3.09 2.08 -14.26
N ALA A 236 -2.04 2.63 -13.66
CA ALA A 236 -2.16 3.62 -12.58
C ALA A 236 -3.08 4.83 -12.87
N THR A 237 -3.25 5.21 -14.14
CA THR A 237 -4.01 6.41 -14.54
C THR A 237 -4.93 6.24 -15.74
N ARG A 238 -4.92 5.06 -16.40
CA ARG A 238 -5.62 4.83 -17.67
C ARG A 238 -6.43 3.55 -17.64
N LEU A 239 -7.69 3.65 -18.03
CA LEU A 239 -8.50 2.50 -18.39
C LEU A 239 -8.06 2.01 -19.78
N ARG A 240 -7.80 0.72 -19.91
CA ARG A 240 -7.37 0.07 -21.15
C ARG A 240 -8.40 -0.97 -21.51
N CYS A 241 -9.07 -0.78 -22.64
CA CYS A 241 -10.04 -1.74 -23.12
C CYS A 241 -9.68 -2.20 -24.54
N SER A 242 -10.05 -3.42 -24.84
CA SER A 242 -10.07 -3.93 -26.22
C SER A 242 -11.49 -3.86 -26.74
N ILE A 243 -11.65 -3.43 -27.98
CA ILE A 243 -12.94 -3.23 -28.66
C ILE A 243 -12.91 -3.92 -30.03
N GLU A 244 -14.04 -4.40 -30.49
CA GLU A 244 -14.13 -5.05 -31.81
C GLU A 244 -14.10 -4.03 -32.95
N ASP A 245 -14.94 -3.00 -32.87
CA ASP A 245 -15.07 -1.97 -33.91
C ASP A 245 -14.74 -0.58 -33.34
N PRO A 246 -13.56 -0.03 -33.69
CA PRO A 246 -13.16 1.32 -33.25
C PRO A 246 -14.01 2.46 -33.81
N SER A 247 -14.75 2.22 -34.92
CA SER A 247 -15.60 3.27 -35.54
C SER A 247 -16.81 3.66 -34.69
N LEU A 248 -17.21 2.77 -33.75
CA LEU A 248 -18.31 2.99 -32.82
C LEU A 248 -17.94 3.85 -31.62
N VAL A 249 -16.67 4.22 -31.44
CA VAL A 249 -16.20 5.00 -30.31
C VAL A 249 -16.67 6.43 -30.36
N ASN A 250 -17.33 6.88 -29.29
CA ASN A 250 -17.77 8.26 -29.13
C ASN A 250 -16.89 8.98 -28.07
N GLU A 251 -15.81 9.62 -28.54
CA GLU A 251 -14.88 10.34 -27.66
C GLU A 251 -15.54 11.47 -26.85
N LYS A 252 -16.54 12.16 -27.40
CA LYS A 252 -17.24 13.24 -26.71
C LYS A 252 -17.99 12.71 -25.49
N LEU A 253 -18.65 11.57 -25.66
CA LEU A 253 -19.36 10.91 -24.57
C LEU A 253 -18.37 10.39 -23.50
N LEU A 254 -17.23 9.82 -23.90
CA LEU A 254 -16.19 9.38 -22.97
C LEU A 254 -15.59 10.55 -22.18
N LYS A 255 -15.36 11.70 -22.82
CA LYS A 255 -14.89 12.90 -22.12
C LYS A 255 -15.92 13.45 -21.14
N SER A 256 -17.23 13.33 -21.42
CA SER A 256 -18.28 13.78 -20.49
C SER A 256 -18.36 12.92 -19.22
N THR A 257 -17.78 11.71 -19.20
CA THR A 257 -17.68 10.84 -18.01
C THR A 257 -16.54 11.23 -17.06
N GLY A 258 -15.79 12.29 -17.36
CA GLY A 258 -14.65 12.79 -16.59
C GLY A 258 -13.29 12.33 -17.12
N ALA A 259 -13.23 11.77 -18.34
CA ALA A 259 -11.96 11.43 -18.96
C ALA A 259 -11.21 12.68 -19.43
N VAL A 260 -9.93 12.78 -19.07
CA VAL A 260 -9.03 13.86 -19.49
C VAL A 260 -8.59 13.70 -20.94
N GLY A 261 -8.53 12.44 -21.42
CA GLY A 261 -8.16 12.14 -22.81
C GLY A 261 -8.58 10.73 -23.20
N VAL A 262 -8.77 10.52 -24.51
CA VAL A 262 -9.09 9.23 -25.12
C VAL A 262 -8.10 9.00 -26.26
N ILE A 263 -7.51 7.82 -26.32
CA ILE A 263 -6.56 7.38 -27.35
C ILE A 263 -7.06 6.07 -27.93
N VAL A 264 -7.37 6.05 -29.21
CA VAL A 264 -7.77 4.83 -29.92
C VAL A 264 -6.61 4.41 -30.84
N LYS A 265 -6.20 3.15 -30.74
CA LYS A 265 -5.12 2.59 -31.58
C LYS A 265 -5.48 1.15 -31.99
N GLY A 266 -5.91 0.97 -33.24
CA GLY A 266 -6.45 -0.31 -33.69
C GLY A 266 -7.67 -0.69 -32.84
N GLN A 267 -7.74 -1.91 -32.36
CA GLN A 267 -8.78 -2.40 -31.47
C GLN A 267 -8.57 -2.04 -29.99
N GLY A 268 -7.47 -1.34 -29.65
CA GLY A 268 -7.19 -0.89 -28.29
C GLY A 268 -7.65 0.54 -28.04
N ILE A 269 -8.33 0.76 -26.93
CA ILE A 269 -8.72 2.09 -26.45
C ILE A 269 -8.11 2.37 -25.08
N GLN A 270 -7.56 3.56 -24.88
CA GLN A 270 -7.05 4.04 -23.60
C GLN A 270 -7.78 5.30 -23.18
N ILE A 271 -8.42 5.28 -22.03
CA ILE A 271 -9.19 6.39 -21.50
C ILE A 271 -8.50 6.89 -20.22
N ILE A 272 -8.09 8.14 -20.19
CA ILE A 272 -7.29 8.72 -19.11
C ILE A 272 -8.22 9.31 -18.05
N TYR A 273 -8.33 8.65 -16.90
CA TYR A 273 -9.12 9.10 -15.74
C TYR A 273 -8.28 9.56 -14.55
N GLY A 274 -6.96 9.33 -14.59
CA GLY A 274 -6.08 9.61 -13.45
C GLY A 274 -6.17 8.55 -12.34
N PRO A 275 -5.87 8.92 -11.06
CA PRO A 275 -5.75 7.95 -9.95
C PRO A 275 -7.03 7.16 -9.63
N GLN A 276 -8.19 7.64 -10.08
CA GLN A 276 -9.50 7.00 -9.84
C GLN A 276 -9.80 5.82 -10.78
N VAL A 277 -8.92 5.54 -11.72
CA VAL A 277 -9.16 4.55 -12.78
C VAL A 277 -9.45 3.14 -12.27
N THR A 278 -8.86 2.74 -11.16
CA THR A 278 -9.10 1.41 -10.55
C THR A 278 -10.53 1.25 -10.05
N VAL A 279 -11.10 2.32 -9.49
CA VAL A 279 -12.51 2.35 -9.05
C VAL A 279 -13.43 2.28 -10.27
N ILE A 280 -13.15 3.08 -11.30
CA ILE A 280 -13.93 3.13 -12.55
C ILE A 280 -13.90 1.77 -13.27
N LYS A 281 -12.74 1.09 -13.29
CA LYS A 281 -12.63 -0.27 -13.81
C LYS A 281 -13.57 -1.22 -13.09
N SER A 282 -13.51 -1.25 -11.75
CA SER A 282 -14.36 -2.14 -10.94
C SER A 282 -15.85 -1.86 -11.13
N GLU A 283 -16.25 -0.58 -11.23
CA GLU A 283 -17.64 -0.18 -11.49
C GLU A 283 -18.10 -0.61 -12.89
N LEU A 284 -17.24 -0.44 -13.90
CA LEU A 284 -17.53 -0.85 -15.27
C LEU A 284 -17.62 -2.38 -15.41
N GLU A 285 -16.73 -3.13 -14.78
CA GLU A 285 -16.76 -4.60 -14.76
C GLU A 285 -18.05 -5.12 -14.08
N SER A 286 -18.44 -4.54 -12.95
CA SER A 286 -19.71 -4.87 -12.28
C SER A 286 -20.91 -4.58 -13.18
N TYR A 287 -20.95 -3.40 -13.80
CA TYR A 287 -22.00 -3.04 -14.75
C TYR A 287 -22.06 -3.98 -15.97
N LEU A 288 -20.92 -4.43 -16.47
CA LEU A 288 -20.85 -5.39 -17.57
C LEU A 288 -21.30 -6.82 -17.16
N ALA A 289 -21.14 -7.19 -15.90
CA ALA A 289 -21.51 -8.51 -15.37
C ALA A 289 -23.01 -8.66 -15.08
N GLU A 290 -23.67 -7.60 -14.55
CA GLU A 290 -25.08 -7.63 -14.13
C GLU A 290 -26.07 -7.93 -15.26
N GLU A 291 -25.78 -7.54 -16.52
CA GLU A 291 -26.65 -7.87 -17.65
C GLU A 291 -26.40 -9.27 -18.26
N HIS A 292 -25.29 -9.91 -17.93
CA HIS A 292 -25.11 -11.32 -18.28
C HIS A 292 -26.06 -12.22 -17.49
N GLU A 293 -26.42 -11.81 -16.26
CA GLU A 293 -27.42 -12.54 -15.47
C GLU A 293 -28.83 -12.30 -15.99
N GLU A 294 -29.20 -11.08 -16.42
CA GLU A 294 -30.53 -10.81 -17.00
C GLU A 294 -30.73 -11.45 -18.39
N GLU A 295 -29.69 -11.48 -19.26
CA GLU A 295 -29.77 -12.19 -20.55
C GLU A 295 -29.83 -13.72 -20.38
N ALA A 296 -29.23 -14.27 -19.30
CA ALA A 296 -29.33 -15.71 -18.98
C ALA A 296 -30.71 -16.10 -18.43
N GLU A 297 -31.34 -15.23 -17.63
CA GLU A 297 -32.71 -15.48 -17.12
C GLU A 297 -33.80 -15.35 -18.19
N THR A 298 -33.62 -14.45 -19.18
CA THR A 298 -34.54 -14.30 -20.30
C THR A 298 -34.38 -15.38 -21.39
N ALA A 299 -33.18 -16.00 -21.49
CA ALA A 299 -32.94 -17.10 -22.44
C ALA A 299 -33.47 -18.47 -21.97
N THR A 300 -33.75 -18.64 -20.68
CA THR A 300 -34.27 -19.88 -20.09
C THR A 300 -35.79 -20.00 -20.13
N ALA A 301 -36.51 -18.99 -20.65
CA ALA A 301 -37.99 -19.01 -20.77
C ALA A 301 -38.52 -19.49 -22.14
N GLY A 302 -37.72 -20.07 -23.02
CA GLY A 302 -38.17 -20.50 -24.35
C GLY A 302 -37.34 -21.61 -24.97
N SER A 303 -37.75 -22.81 -24.78
CA SER A 303 -37.75 -24.02 -25.58
C SER A 303 -37.14 -25.23 -24.89
N GLY A 304 -38.02 -26.26 -24.80
CA GLY A 304 -37.80 -27.50 -24.11
C GLY A 304 -37.03 -28.54 -24.93
N GLU A 305 -36.67 -29.56 -24.18
CA GLU A 305 -36.44 -30.97 -24.56
C GLU A 305 -35.20 -31.31 -25.43
N ASN A 306 -34.18 -31.95 -24.87
CA ASN A 306 -33.93 -33.38 -24.91
C ASN A 306 -32.62 -33.81 -24.27
N GLU A 307 -32.80 -34.71 -23.30
CA GLU A 307 -32.09 -35.93 -22.92
C GLU A 307 -30.64 -36.23 -23.35
N HIS A 308 -29.91 -36.64 -22.38
CA HIS A 308 -28.98 -37.73 -22.07
C HIS A 308 -27.71 -37.19 -21.39
N GLY A 309 -27.53 -37.37 -20.14
CA GLY A 309 -27.34 -38.57 -19.32
C GLY A 309 -25.86 -38.78 -19.01
N LYS A 310 -25.42 -38.42 -17.83
CA LYS A 310 -24.81 -39.28 -16.81
C LYS A 310 -24.24 -38.48 -15.65
N GLU A 311 -24.74 -38.88 -14.50
CA GLU A 311 -24.22 -38.56 -13.17
C GLU A 311 -22.72 -38.70 -13.04
N ILE A 312 -22.08 -37.82 -12.26
CA ILE A 312 -21.34 -38.17 -11.03
C ILE A 312 -21.43 -36.96 -10.07
N ALA A 313 -21.97 -37.23 -8.89
CA ALA A 313 -21.98 -36.36 -7.71
C ALA A 313 -20.54 -36.07 -7.25
N GLU A 314 -20.23 -34.99 -6.63
CA GLU A 314 -20.49 -34.37 -5.35
C GLU A 314 -19.52 -33.21 -5.09
N SER A 315 -20.08 -32.17 -4.53
CA SER A 315 -19.57 -31.20 -3.53
C SER A 315 -18.32 -30.36 -3.84
N GLY A 316 -18.52 -29.08 -3.84
CA GLY A 316 -17.49 -28.06 -3.72
C GLY A 316 -17.62 -27.01 -4.82
N GLY A 317 -17.88 -25.78 -4.42
CA GLY A 317 -18.06 -24.65 -5.33
C GLY A 317 -16.98 -24.63 -6.43
N ASN A 318 -17.42 -24.54 -7.67
CA ASN A 318 -16.55 -24.40 -8.84
C ASN A 318 -15.79 -23.07 -8.77
N HIS A 319 -14.63 -23.09 -8.14
CA HIS A 319 -13.65 -22.01 -8.34
C HIS A 319 -12.87 -22.32 -9.62
N ILE A 320 -13.22 -21.64 -10.71
CA ILE A 320 -12.47 -21.74 -11.96
C ILE A 320 -11.26 -20.81 -11.82
N LEU A 321 -10.06 -21.39 -11.78
CA LEU A 321 -8.79 -20.65 -11.82
C LEU A 321 -8.37 -20.51 -13.29
N TYR A 322 -8.22 -19.28 -13.75
CA TYR A 322 -7.66 -19.00 -15.07
C TYR A 322 -6.16 -18.77 -14.96
N SER A 323 -5.37 -19.52 -15.75
CA SER A 323 -3.94 -19.25 -15.86
C SER A 323 -3.72 -17.95 -16.66
N PRO A 324 -2.88 -17.01 -16.18
CA PRO A 324 -2.53 -15.82 -16.93
C PRO A 324 -1.56 -16.11 -18.11
N PHE A 325 -1.12 -17.35 -18.24
CA PHE A 325 -0.20 -17.79 -19.30
C PHE A 325 -0.79 -18.97 -20.08
N GLU A 326 -0.61 -18.95 -21.39
CA GLU A 326 -0.87 -20.12 -22.22
C GLU A 326 0.18 -21.20 -21.93
N GLY A 327 -0.26 -22.41 -21.60
CA GLY A 327 0.64 -23.53 -21.32
C GLY A 327 -0.12 -24.80 -20.99
N ILE A 328 0.62 -25.90 -20.89
CA ILE A 328 0.09 -27.21 -20.50
C ILE A 328 0.28 -27.35 -18.99
N LEU A 329 -0.83 -27.59 -18.27
CA LEU A 329 -0.79 -27.94 -16.84
C LEU A 329 -0.20 -29.34 -16.69
N LYS A 330 0.84 -29.46 -15.88
CA LYS A 330 1.47 -30.72 -15.52
C LYS A 330 1.48 -30.88 -14.00
N PRO A 331 1.46 -32.14 -13.50
CA PRO A 331 1.70 -32.39 -12.09
C PRO A 331 3.04 -31.80 -11.62
N ILE A 332 3.07 -31.28 -10.40
CA ILE A 332 4.28 -30.69 -9.83
C ILE A 332 5.47 -31.67 -9.80
N THR A 333 5.19 -32.97 -9.73
CA THR A 333 6.18 -34.05 -9.76
C THR A 333 6.94 -34.16 -11.11
N GLU A 334 6.42 -33.52 -12.17
CA GLU A 334 7.06 -33.46 -13.49
C GLU A 334 7.83 -32.15 -13.71
N ALA A 335 7.98 -31.31 -12.66
CA ALA A 335 8.77 -30.10 -12.74
C ALA A 335 10.25 -30.42 -13.00
N PRO A 336 10.95 -29.64 -13.83
CA PRO A 336 12.36 -29.86 -14.12
C PRO A 336 13.29 -29.55 -12.94
N ASP A 337 12.79 -28.90 -11.91
CA ASP A 337 13.52 -28.60 -10.67
C ASP A 337 13.20 -29.65 -9.59
N GLU A 338 14.25 -30.28 -9.05
CA GLU A 338 14.11 -31.35 -8.05
C GLU A 338 13.43 -30.90 -6.74
N ALA A 339 13.59 -29.64 -6.34
CA ALA A 339 12.96 -29.12 -5.12
C ALA A 339 11.43 -29.03 -5.26
N PHE A 340 10.93 -28.71 -6.46
CA PHE A 340 9.50 -28.74 -6.76
C PHE A 340 9.00 -30.16 -7.03
N ALA A 341 9.73 -30.95 -7.80
CA ALA A 341 9.32 -32.32 -8.13
C ALA A 341 9.25 -33.23 -6.89
N SER A 342 10.10 -33.02 -5.90
CA SER A 342 10.11 -33.74 -4.62
C SER A 342 9.08 -33.23 -3.60
N LYS A 343 8.31 -32.16 -3.93
CA LYS A 343 7.37 -31.48 -3.04
C LYS A 343 8.01 -30.93 -1.75
N ALA A 344 9.32 -30.67 -1.76
CA ALA A 344 10.03 -30.14 -0.60
C ALA A 344 9.53 -28.73 -0.19
N MET A 345 8.88 -28.00 -1.09
CA MET A 345 8.31 -26.67 -0.90
C MET A 345 6.78 -26.67 -0.70
N GLY A 346 6.15 -27.84 -0.55
CA GLY A 346 4.70 -27.99 -0.38
C GLY A 346 4.02 -28.68 -1.57
N ASP A 347 2.75 -28.96 -1.42
CA ASP A 347 1.97 -29.74 -2.42
C ASP A 347 1.48 -28.93 -3.64
N GLY A 348 1.68 -27.60 -3.65
CA GLY A 348 1.27 -26.72 -4.74
C GLY A 348 -0.18 -26.27 -4.66
#